data_239606e7954f4df4b7bb662a5ad57f4e
#
_entry.id   239606e7954f4df4b7bb662a5ad57f4e
#
_cell.length_a   1.000
_cell.length_b   1.000
_cell.length_c   1.000
_cell.angle_alpha   90.00
_cell.angle_beta   90.00
_cell.angle_gamma   90.00
#
_symmetry.space_group_name_H-M   'P 1'
#
loop_
_entity.id
_entity.type
_entity.pdbx_description
1 polymer ?
#
loop_
_entity_poly.entity_id
_entity_poly.type
_entity_poly.pdbx_seq_one_letter_code
_entity_poly.pdbx_strand_id
1 'polypeptide(L)'
;GSTSMYFPLTGNDVNIYALHTNATWFGNTYPARSLTHTVAADQRSETDGYATSDLTYAKLTGVSRSGNPTSVAVQFRHLLSKIEVILKKGVGENDFLAGITKVEILNTLPQAQFTLDKEKHAYGKNTELPDGIEITADGPVQNITIDTDITAEGATSILNEAIIVPQTIEAGT
;
A
#
# COMPACT_ATOMS: atom_id res chain seq x y z
N GLY A 1 19.14 -2.16 -6.68
CA GLY A 1 20.42 -2.75 -6.28
C GLY A 1 20.24 -4.20 -5.89
N SER A 2 21.14 -5.10 -6.31
CA SER A 2 21.10 -6.48 -5.86
C SER A 2 21.83 -6.58 -4.52
N THR A 3 21.17 -7.13 -3.53
CA THR A 3 21.78 -7.42 -2.23
C THR A 3 22.08 -8.92 -2.19
N SER A 4 23.35 -9.29 -2.03
CA SER A 4 23.74 -10.68 -1.82
C SER A 4 23.54 -11.03 -0.35
N MET A 5 22.65 -11.95 -0.06
CA MET A 5 22.46 -12.52 1.27
C MET A 5 22.98 -13.96 1.27
N TYR A 6 23.63 -14.34 2.35
CA TYR A 6 24.20 -15.68 2.49
C TYR A 6 23.52 -16.43 3.63
N PHE A 7 23.29 -17.71 3.43
CA PHE A 7 22.84 -18.58 4.52
C PHE A 7 23.94 -18.72 5.59
N PRO A 8 23.55 -18.88 6.88
CA PRO A 8 24.51 -19.16 7.93
C PRO A 8 25.34 -20.42 7.64
N LEU A 9 26.62 -20.39 7.96
CA LEU A 9 27.52 -21.53 7.77
C LEU A 9 27.10 -22.75 8.62
N THR A 10 26.41 -22.50 9.71
CA THR A 10 25.92 -23.53 10.66
C THR A 10 24.71 -24.31 10.15
N GLY A 11 24.19 -24.00 8.97
CA GLY A 11 23.09 -24.73 8.36
C GLY A 11 21.70 -24.49 8.97
N ASN A 12 21.56 -23.49 9.84
CA ASN A 12 20.27 -23.11 10.40
C ASN A 12 19.37 -22.48 9.35
N ASP A 13 18.08 -22.72 9.44
CA ASP A 13 17.06 -22.07 8.63
C ASP A 13 16.99 -20.57 8.96
N VAL A 14 16.61 -19.79 7.96
CA VAL A 14 16.44 -18.34 8.11
C VAL A 14 15.00 -17.94 7.85
N ASN A 15 14.57 -16.85 8.49
CA ASN A 15 13.32 -16.18 8.16
C ASN A 15 13.63 -14.94 7.32
N ILE A 16 12.88 -14.78 6.24
CA ILE A 16 13.02 -13.66 5.32
C ILE A 16 11.80 -12.76 5.48
N TYR A 17 12.05 -11.47 5.72
CA TYR A 17 11.04 -10.42 5.76
C TYR A 17 11.42 -9.39 4.69
N ALA A 18 10.54 -9.16 3.74
CA ALA A 18 10.75 -8.21 2.66
C ALA A 18 9.64 -7.17 2.66
N LEU A 19 10.00 -5.92 2.45
CA LEU A 19 9.09 -4.79 2.46
C LEU A 19 9.45 -3.85 1.31
N HIS A 20 8.43 -3.44 0.55
CA HIS A 20 8.53 -2.33 -0.39
C HIS A 20 7.78 -1.14 0.19
N THR A 21 8.47 -0.02 0.36
CA THR A 21 7.96 1.19 1.01
C THR A 21 8.72 2.41 0.51
N ASN A 22 8.07 3.58 0.54
CA ASN A 22 8.72 4.88 0.33
C ASN A 22 9.38 5.43 1.61
N ALA A 23 9.18 4.78 2.74
CA ALA A 23 9.82 5.16 3.99
C ALA A 23 11.32 4.87 3.96
N THR A 24 12.10 5.72 4.60
CA THR A 24 13.49 5.41 4.87
C THR A 24 13.55 4.32 5.92
N TRP A 25 14.12 3.18 5.57
CA TRP A 25 14.34 2.10 6.50
C TRP A 25 15.41 2.48 7.50
N PHE A 26 15.03 2.62 8.75
CA PHE A 26 15.95 3.02 9.82
C PHE A 26 16.48 1.83 10.59
N GLY A 27 17.79 1.70 10.55
CA GLY A 27 18.55 0.93 11.51
C GLY A 27 18.91 -0.47 11.05
N ASN A 28 20.16 -0.79 11.29
CA ASN A 28 20.75 -2.12 11.15
C ASN A 28 20.33 -3.04 12.30
N THR A 29 19.41 -2.61 13.15
CA THR A 29 18.99 -3.38 14.31
C THR A 29 17.74 -4.15 13.93
N TYR A 30 17.93 -5.40 13.64
CA TYR A 30 16.82 -6.34 13.50
C TYR A 30 16.22 -6.66 14.87
N PRO A 31 14.91 -6.76 14.96
CA PRO A 31 13.96 -6.42 13.90
C PRO A 31 13.59 -4.94 14.00
N ALA A 32 13.75 -4.20 12.89
CA ALA A 32 13.09 -2.91 12.77
C ALA A 32 11.59 -3.17 12.89
N ARG A 33 11.02 -2.73 14.01
CA ARG A 33 9.66 -3.14 14.39
C ARG A 33 8.60 -2.20 13.89
N SER A 34 8.99 -0.98 13.56
CA SER A 34 8.04 0.01 13.05
C SER A 34 8.68 0.94 12.03
N LEU A 35 7.87 1.38 11.09
CA LEU A 35 8.19 2.45 10.15
C LEU A 35 6.91 3.21 9.80
N THR A 36 7.08 4.43 9.30
CA THR A 36 5.99 5.23 8.77
C THR A 36 6.08 5.25 7.26
N HIS A 37 5.11 4.64 6.60
CA HIS A 37 4.91 4.74 5.16
C HIS A 37 3.90 5.86 4.87
N THR A 38 4.14 6.69 3.85
CA THR A 38 3.28 7.84 3.55
C THR A 38 2.61 7.67 2.20
N VAL A 39 1.30 7.77 2.18
CA VAL A 39 0.48 7.79 0.97
C VAL A 39 0.54 9.19 0.36
N ALA A 40 0.79 9.28 -0.94
CA ALA A 40 0.88 10.55 -1.65
C ALA A 40 -0.49 11.26 -1.72
N ALA A 41 -0.48 12.59 -1.57
CA ALA A 41 -1.67 13.43 -1.75
C ALA A 41 -2.06 13.57 -3.24
N ASP A 42 -1.12 13.43 -4.14
CA ASP A 42 -1.35 13.46 -5.58
C ASP A 42 -1.08 12.08 -6.16
N GLN A 43 -2.14 11.40 -6.58
CA GLN A 43 -2.08 10.05 -7.15
C GLN A 43 -2.61 10.03 -8.60
N ARG A 44 -2.58 11.17 -9.27
CA ARG A 44 -2.95 11.26 -10.68
C ARG A 44 -2.02 10.44 -11.57
N SER A 45 -2.51 10.06 -12.75
CA SER A 45 -1.77 9.23 -13.71
C SER A 45 -0.46 9.85 -14.20
N GLU A 46 -0.34 11.20 -14.16
CA GLU A 46 0.86 11.93 -14.56
C GLU A 46 1.94 11.97 -13.48
N THR A 47 1.63 11.43 -12.30
CA THR A 47 2.56 11.40 -11.16
C THR A 47 2.92 9.97 -10.78
N ASP A 48 4.01 9.81 -10.05
CA ASP A 48 4.39 8.52 -9.45
C ASP A 48 3.66 8.25 -8.12
N GLY A 49 2.73 9.14 -7.72
CA GLY A 49 2.12 9.12 -6.40
C GLY A 49 1.33 7.85 -6.11
N TYR A 50 0.60 7.33 -7.10
CA TYR A 50 -0.11 6.06 -6.95
C TYR A 50 0.86 4.89 -6.70
N ALA A 51 1.88 4.74 -7.52
CA ALA A 51 2.85 3.65 -7.41
C ALA A 51 3.70 3.75 -6.13
N THR A 52 4.09 4.97 -5.74
CA THR A 52 4.88 5.19 -4.52
C THR A 52 4.07 5.07 -3.23
N SER A 53 2.74 5.13 -3.33
CA SER A 53 1.83 4.92 -2.20
C SER A 53 1.64 3.45 -1.85
N ASP A 54 2.07 2.53 -2.70
CA ASP A 54 1.88 1.10 -2.45
C ASP A 54 2.88 0.57 -1.40
N LEU A 55 2.33 -0.03 -0.36
CA LEU A 55 3.08 -0.72 0.69
C LEU A 55 2.87 -2.22 0.54
N THR A 56 3.94 -2.94 0.19
CA THR A 56 3.86 -4.39 0.05
C THR A 56 4.82 -5.12 0.98
N TYR A 57 4.44 -6.31 1.37
CA TYR A 57 5.17 -7.12 2.33
C TYR A 57 5.19 -8.59 1.94
N ALA A 58 6.29 -9.25 2.28
CA ALA A 58 6.43 -10.69 2.17
C ALA A 58 7.15 -11.29 3.37
N LYS A 59 6.74 -12.47 3.77
CA LYS A 59 7.34 -13.26 4.85
C LYS A 59 7.54 -14.69 4.40
N LEU A 60 8.73 -15.21 4.63
CA LEU A 60 9.05 -16.62 4.50
C LEU A 60 9.73 -17.08 5.79
N THR A 61 9.33 -18.23 6.29
CA THR A 61 9.91 -18.83 7.50
C THR A 61 10.49 -20.20 7.19
N GLY A 62 11.53 -20.59 7.93
CA GLY A 62 12.15 -21.90 7.78
C GLY A 62 12.82 -22.13 6.42
N VAL A 63 13.41 -21.09 5.85
CA VAL A 63 14.11 -21.19 4.56
C VAL A 63 15.46 -21.83 4.77
N SER A 64 15.63 -23.05 4.26
CA SER A 64 16.86 -23.81 4.37
C SER A 64 17.74 -23.68 3.14
N ARG A 65 19.05 -23.78 3.33
CA ARG A 65 20.02 -23.81 2.21
C ARG A 65 19.83 -25.02 1.31
N SER A 66 19.51 -26.18 1.88
CA SER A 66 19.32 -27.44 1.13
C SER A 66 18.09 -27.40 0.23
N GLY A 67 17.02 -26.72 0.69
CA GLY A 67 15.78 -26.55 -0.08
C GLY A 67 15.86 -25.43 -1.13
N ASN A 68 16.79 -24.48 -0.96
CA ASN A 68 16.89 -23.27 -1.79
C ASN A 68 18.34 -22.96 -2.18
N PRO A 69 18.98 -23.80 -2.99
CA PRO A 69 20.42 -23.69 -3.24
C PRO A 69 20.81 -22.46 -4.07
N THR A 70 19.93 -21.93 -4.89
CA THR A 70 20.26 -20.85 -5.84
C THR A 70 19.32 -19.64 -5.77
N SER A 71 18.07 -19.83 -5.40
CA SER A 71 17.09 -18.74 -5.34
C SER A 71 15.96 -19.06 -4.39
N VAL A 72 15.34 -18.02 -3.86
CA VAL A 72 14.15 -18.10 -3.00
C VAL A 72 13.07 -17.25 -3.63
N ALA A 73 11.92 -17.86 -3.92
CA ALA A 73 10.75 -17.14 -4.41
C ALA A 73 10.05 -16.41 -3.24
N VAL A 74 9.84 -15.12 -3.39
CA VAL A 74 9.19 -14.27 -2.39
C VAL A 74 7.92 -13.70 -2.99
N GLN A 75 6.77 -13.97 -2.35
CA GLN A 75 5.48 -13.45 -2.79
C GLN A 75 5.08 -12.24 -1.95
N PHE A 76 5.02 -11.08 -2.56
CA PHE A 76 4.54 -9.85 -1.93
C PHE A 76 3.02 -9.78 -1.91
N ARG A 77 2.50 -9.15 -0.87
CA ARG A 77 1.08 -8.81 -0.71
C ARG A 77 0.95 -7.32 -0.44
N HIS A 78 -0.05 -6.70 -1.04
CA HIS A 78 -0.43 -5.33 -0.76
C HIS A 78 -1.02 -5.25 0.65
N LEU A 79 -0.63 -4.24 1.40
CA LEU A 79 -1.07 -4.02 2.78
C LEU A 79 -2.05 -2.86 2.93
N LEU A 80 -2.14 -2.00 1.93
CA LEU A 80 -3.05 -0.86 1.92
C LEU A 80 -4.32 -1.17 1.12
N SER A 81 -5.32 -0.30 1.23
CA SER A 81 -6.58 -0.43 0.52
C SER A 81 -6.54 0.33 -0.80
N LYS A 82 -7.07 -0.29 -1.86
CA LYS A 82 -7.34 0.38 -3.13
C LYS A 82 -8.80 0.85 -3.14
N ILE A 83 -9.01 2.10 -3.51
CA ILE A 83 -10.34 2.66 -3.80
C ILE A 83 -10.46 2.85 -5.30
N GLU A 84 -11.59 2.41 -5.85
CA GLU A 84 -11.97 2.64 -7.23
C GLU A 84 -13.18 3.57 -7.28
N VAL A 85 -13.04 4.68 -8.01
CA VAL A 85 -14.12 5.63 -8.25
C VAL A 85 -14.50 5.55 -9.71
N ILE A 86 -15.72 5.09 -9.99
CA ILE A 86 -16.22 4.97 -11.34
C ILE A 86 -17.23 6.08 -11.61
N LEU A 87 -16.86 7.03 -12.45
CA LEU A 87 -17.77 8.04 -12.95
C LEU A 87 -18.54 7.46 -14.14
N LYS A 88 -19.87 7.53 -14.11
CA LYS A 88 -20.72 7.01 -15.19
C LYS A 88 -21.64 8.10 -15.72
N LYS A 89 -21.86 8.10 -17.03
CA LYS A 89 -22.80 8.97 -17.68
C LYS A 89 -24.24 8.63 -17.24
N GLY A 90 -24.99 9.64 -16.87
CA GLY A 90 -26.44 9.52 -16.61
C GLY A 90 -27.24 9.27 -17.89
N VAL A 91 -28.45 8.75 -17.76
CA VAL A 91 -29.37 8.57 -18.89
C VAL A 91 -29.89 9.93 -19.37
N GLY A 92 -29.71 10.21 -20.67
CA GLY A 92 -30.20 11.45 -21.29
C GLY A 92 -29.19 12.61 -21.29
N GLU A 93 -28.04 12.48 -20.63
CA GLU A 93 -27.01 13.52 -20.65
C GLU A 93 -26.20 13.47 -21.97
N ASN A 94 -26.06 14.62 -22.61
CA ASN A 94 -25.27 14.72 -23.83
C ASN A 94 -23.79 14.95 -23.56
N ASP A 95 -23.47 15.66 -22.48
CA ASP A 95 -22.08 15.98 -22.10
C ASP A 95 -21.84 15.58 -20.65
N PHE A 96 -21.40 14.38 -20.49
CA PHE A 96 -21.29 13.69 -19.19
C PHE A 96 -20.31 14.35 -18.23
N LEU A 97 -19.22 14.90 -18.76
CA LEU A 97 -18.13 15.40 -17.94
C LEU A 97 -18.08 16.92 -17.85
N ALA A 98 -19.00 17.61 -18.52
CA ALA A 98 -19.09 19.06 -18.43
C ALA A 98 -19.29 19.49 -16.96
N GLY A 99 -18.31 20.19 -16.43
CA GLY A 99 -18.32 20.69 -15.07
C GLY A 99 -17.65 19.82 -14.00
N ILE A 100 -17.22 18.59 -14.32
CA ILE A 100 -16.37 17.83 -13.39
C ILE A 100 -14.92 18.20 -13.65
N THR A 101 -14.30 18.88 -12.70
CA THR A 101 -12.92 19.37 -12.85
C THR A 101 -11.92 18.60 -11.98
N LYS A 102 -12.41 17.77 -11.05
CA LYS A 102 -11.55 17.09 -10.09
C LYS A 102 -12.22 15.88 -9.45
N VAL A 103 -11.46 14.83 -9.19
CA VAL A 103 -11.84 13.68 -8.35
C VAL A 103 -10.88 13.60 -7.19
N GLU A 104 -11.42 13.63 -5.98
CA GLU A 104 -10.66 13.56 -4.73
C GLU A 104 -11.30 12.62 -3.71
N ILE A 105 -10.47 12.03 -2.87
CA ILE A 105 -10.88 11.41 -1.61
C ILE A 105 -10.55 12.39 -0.51
N LEU A 106 -11.54 12.77 0.29
CA LEU A 106 -11.38 13.80 1.32
C LEU A 106 -11.08 13.19 2.68
N ASN A 107 -10.40 13.98 3.53
CA ASN A 107 -10.23 13.71 4.95
C ASN A 107 -9.53 12.37 5.27
N THR A 108 -8.51 12.00 4.52
CA THR A 108 -7.73 10.79 4.77
C THR A 108 -6.56 11.05 5.72
N LEU A 109 -6.21 10.04 6.52
CA LEU A 109 -4.95 10.01 7.27
C LEU A 109 -3.88 9.36 6.38
N PRO A 110 -2.80 10.10 6.02
CA PRO A 110 -1.90 9.67 4.96
C PRO A 110 -0.80 8.70 5.41
N GLN A 111 -0.57 8.57 6.71
CA GLN A 111 0.53 7.78 7.23
C GLN A 111 0.06 6.40 7.68
N ALA A 112 0.69 5.37 7.16
CA ALA A 112 0.58 4.02 7.65
C ALA A 112 1.71 3.76 8.65
N GLN A 113 1.40 3.74 9.94
CA GLN A 113 2.30 3.25 10.96
C GLN A 113 2.33 1.73 10.86
N PHE A 114 3.36 1.23 10.22
CA PHE A 114 3.58 -0.20 10.06
C PHE A 114 4.39 -0.73 11.24
N THR A 115 3.90 -1.77 11.89
CA THR A 115 4.61 -2.48 12.94
C THR A 115 4.71 -3.96 12.61
N LEU A 116 5.92 -4.49 12.68
CA LEU A 116 6.18 -5.92 12.62
C LEU A 116 6.45 -6.43 14.02
N ASP A 117 5.57 -7.25 14.56
CA ASP A 117 5.75 -7.94 15.82
C ASP A 117 5.70 -9.45 15.59
N LYS A 118 6.86 -10.10 15.73
CA LYS A 118 6.99 -11.54 15.53
C LYS A 118 6.23 -12.37 16.57
N GLU A 119 5.88 -11.77 17.69
CA GLU A 119 5.22 -12.45 18.82
C GLU A 119 3.69 -12.24 18.79
N LYS A 120 3.22 -11.25 18.07
CA LYS A 120 1.79 -11.06 17.86
C LYS A 120 1.29 -11.95 16.73
N HIS A 121 0.45 -12.88 17.07
CA HIS A 121 -0.22 -13.77 16.12
C HIS A 121 -1.68 -13.40 15.88
N ALA A 122 -2.19 -12.45 16.63
CA ALA A 122 -3.58 -12.04 16.50
C ALA A 122 -3.66 -10.72 15.76
N TYR A 123 -4.13 -10.78 14.53
CA TYR A 123 -4.67 -9.61 13.89
C TYR A 123 -5.93 -9.28 14.55
N GLY A 124 -6.10 -8.05 14.84
CA GLY A 124 -7.41 -7.52 15.09
C GLY A 124 -8.42 -8.07 14.07
N LYS A 125 -9.52 -7.46 13.85
CA LYS A 125 -10.58 -7.97 12.97
C LYS A 125 -10.22 -8.14 11.49
N ASN A 126 -9.02 -7.77 11.08
CA ASN A 126 -8.56 -7.91 9.69
C ASN A 126 -7.70 -9.15 9.52
N THR A 127 -8.34 -10.26 9.21
CA THR A 127 -7.74 -11.56 8.97
C THR A 127 -6.90 -11.64 7.68
N GLU A 128 -6.86 -10.57 6.89
CA GLU A 128 -6.17 -10.54 5.60
C GLU A 128 -4.71 -10.10 5.73
N LEU A 129 -4.34 -9.44 6.82
CA LEU A 129 -2.95 -9.08 7.06
C LEU A 129 -2.13 -10.30 7.47
N PRO A 130 -0.87 -10.39 7.01
CA PRO A 130 0.04 -11.46 7.40
C PRO A 130 0.33 -11.43 8.91
N ASP A 131 0.59 -12.59 9.52
CA ASP A 131 0.89 -12.72 10.95
C ASP A 131 2.03 -11.81 11.41
N GLY A 132 1.84 -11.10 12.50
CA GLY A 132 2.82 -10.18 13.10
C GLY A 132 2.87 -8.80 12.47
N ILE A 133 1.88 -8.44 11.62
CA ILE A 133 1.78 -7.11 11.03
C ILE A 133 0.59 -6.34 11.58
N GLU A 134 0.85 -5.11 11.95
CA GLU A 134 -0.16 -4.16 12.36
C GLU A 134 0.03 -2.88 11.55
N ILE A 135 -1.07 -2.33 11.03
CA ILE A 135 -1.09 -1.05 10.33
C ILE A 135 -2.12 -0.16 11.02
N THR A 136 -1.67 1.03 11.42
CA THR A 136 -2.51 2.06 12.00
C THR A 136 -2.41 3.32 11.15
N ALA A 137 -3.54 3.91 10.80
CA ALA A 137 -3.58 5.18 10.11
C ALA A 137 -3.24 6.33 11.06
N ASP A 138 -2.42 7.27 10.61
CA ASP A 138 -1.92 8.41 11.40
C ASP A 138 -1.59 9.60 10.48
N GLY A 139 -1.16 10.70 11.09
CA GLY A 139 -0.73 11.91 10.43
C GLY A 139 -1.81 12.98 10.30
N PRO A 140 -1.45 14.13 9.77
CA PRO A 140 -2.41 15.21 9.54
C PRO A 140 -3.38 14.83 8.42
N VAL A 141 -4.65 15.18 8.59
CA VAL A 141 -5.67 14.96 7.58
C VAL A 141 -5.27 15.63 6.26
N GLN A 142 -5.38 14.88 5.17
CA GLN A 142 -5.16 15.38 3.80
C GLN A 142 -6.22 14.86 2.84
N ASN A 143 -6.34 15.52 1.69
CA ASN A 143 -7.11 15.02 0.56
C ASN A 143 -6.17 14.30 -0.42
N ILE A 144 -6.68 13.27 -1.08
CA ILE A 144 -5.98 12.58 -2.17
C ILE A 144 -6.62 12.99 -3.48
N THR A 145 -5.86 13.63 -4.34
CA THR A 145 -6.28 13.96 -5.71
C THR A 145 -6.01 12.77 -6.60
N ILE A 146 -7.06 12.28 -7.28
CA ILE A 146 -6.98 11.14 -8.20
C ILE A 146 -6.92 11.60 -9.64
N ASP A 147 -7.71 12.63 -9.98
CA ASP A 147 -7.81 13.14 -11.33
C ASP A 147 -8.15 14.65 -11.32
N THR A 148 -7.58 15.41 -12.25
CA THR A 148 -7.88 16.83 -12.47
C THR A 148 -8.14 17.18 -13.93
N ASP A 149 -8.02 16.22 -14.83
CA ASP A 149 -8.28 16.42 -16.26
C ASP A 149 -9.23 15.33 -16.78
N ILE A 150 -10.53 15.55 -16.52
CA ILE A 150 -11.58 14.62 -16.86
C ILE A 150 -12.06 14.96 -18.29
N THR A 151 -11.23 14.65 -19.27
CA THR A 151 -11.47 15.01 -20.68
C THR A 151 -11.91 13.85 -21.57
N ALA A 152 -12.43 12.77 -21.02
CA ALA A 152 -12.84 11.62 -21.82
C ALA A 152 -14.11 11.92 -22.63
N GLU A 153 -14.00 12.75 -23.64
CA GLU A 153 -15.05 13.03 -24.62
C GLU A 153 -15.52 11.70 -25.25
N GLY A 154 -16.80 11.41 -25.11
CA GLY A 154 -17.40 10.19 -25.65
C GLY A 154 -17.32 8.96 -24.75
N ALA A 155 -16.63 9.01 -23.61
CA ALA A 155 -16.62 7.89 -22.67
C ALA A 155 -17.96 7.73 -21.95
N THR A 156 -18.37 6.48 -21.73
CA THR A 156 -19.56 6.16 -20.93
C THR A 156 -19.25 5.96 -19.47
N SER A 157 -17.99 5.69 -19.15
CA SER A 157 -17.49 5.56 -17.78
C SER A 157 -15.99 5.84 -17.72
N ILE A 158 -15.53 6.38 -16.60
CA ILE A 158 -14.11 6.63 -16.30
C ILE A 158 -13.82 5.98 -14.96
N LEU A 159 -12.76 5.19 -14.92
CA LEU A 159 -12.25 4.58 -13.70
C LEU A 159 -11.09 5.41 -13.18
N ASN A 160 -11.16 5.77 -11.91
CA ASN A 160 -10.10 6.43 -11.16
C ASN A 160 -9.75 5.56 -9.96
N GLU A 161 -8.48 5.46 -9.64
CA GLU A 161 -7.99 4.60 -8.57
C GLU A 161 -7.10 5.36 -7.60
N ALA A 162 -7.17 5.02 -6.33
CA ALA A 162 -6.26 5.50 -5.30
C ALA A 162 -5.90 4.43 -4.29
N ILE A 163 -4.71 4.55 -3.73
CA ILE A 163 -4.27 3.79 -2.57
C ILE A 163 -4.44 4.63 -1.32
N ILE A 164 -5.08 4.07 -0.31
CA ILE A 164 -5.30 4.71 0.99
C ILE A 164 -4.86 3.80 2.12
N VAL A 165 -4.49 4.41 3.24
CA VAL A 165 -4.29 3.67 4.50
C VAL A 165 -5.65 3.18 4.99
N PRO A 166 -5.78 1.88 5.37
CA PRO A 166 -7.02 1.38 5.98
C PRO A 166 -7.38 2.19 7.23
N GLN A 167 -8.55 2.81 7.22
CA GLN A 167 -9.00 3.70 8.29
C GLN A 167 -10.52 3.74 8.36
N THR A 168 -11.05 4.09 9.54
CA THR A 168 -12.47 4.41 9.70
C THR A 168 -12.69 5.87 9.34
N ILE A 169 -13.63 6.12 8.44
CA ILE A 169 -14.08 7.47 8.10
C ILE A 169 -15.45 7.64 8.75
N GLU A 170 -15.54 8.59 9.68
CA GLU A 170 -16.81 8.90 10.34
C GLU A 170 -17.74 9.63 9.37
N ALA A 171 -19.02 9.26 9.40
CA ALA A 171 -20.01 9.91 8.57
C ALA A 171 -20.21 11.38 8.97
N GLY A 172 -20.08 12.29 8.01
CA GLY A 172 -20.31 13.72 8.21
C GLY A 172 -19.06 14.57 8.53
N THR A 173 -17.88 14.01 8.34
CA THR A 173 -16.62 14.77 8.37
C THR A 173 -16.16 15.18 6.99
#